data_437b3c5e71f1761f080ee5f482378e91
#
_entry.id   437b3c5e71f1761f080ee5f482378e91
#
_cell.length_a   1.000
_cell.length_b   1.000
_cell.length_c   1.000
_cell.angle_alpha   90.00
_cell.angle_beta   90.00
_cell.angle_gamma   90.00
#
_symmetry.space_group_name_H-M   'P 1'
#
loop_
_entity.id
_entity.type
_entity.pdbx_description
1 polymer ?
#
loop_
_entity_poly.entity_id
_entity_poly.type
_entity_poly.pdbx_seq_one_letter_code
_entity_poly.pdbx_strand_id
1 'polypeptide(L)'
;TQDKELLAKKGISEAQIAEQLACFEKGFPYLKLDAAASVEKGILAPATDEQEAYLAAWDAYKNTDKTIVKFVPASGAASRMFKNLFEFLGADYERPTTKFEQAFFEGIDKFAFYDDLNVACRRMAGKDIPGLMGEGNYKAVVAALLEEAGLNYGALPKGLLKFHKYEEGSRTPLEEHLAEGAMYAAGKSGKVNVHFTVSTEHRELFKVLVAEKAGEFAKRYGVEYNITFSEQKPSTDTIAADMDNQPFRDNGKLLFRPGGHGALIENLNDLDADIIFIKNIDNVVPDRLKADTVLYKKLIAGVLVALQKQTFEYLELLDSGDYSHDQVMEILQFVQKSLFCKNPETKNLEDSELAMYLKKKLNRPMRVCGMVKNVGEPGGGPFLAYNSDGTISLQILESSQIDMNNAAAKEMFEKGTHFNPVDLVCAVRDYKGHKFDLVNYVDKATGFISYKSKNGKDLKALELPGLWNGAMSDWNTVFVEVPLSTFNPVKTVNDLLREQHQ
;
A
#
# COMPACT_ATOMS: atom_id res chain seq x y z
N THR A 1 33.15 12.49 15.26
CA THR A 1 33.18 12.92 13.88
C THR A 1 31.76 13.19 13.37
N GLN A 2 31.61 14.03 12.35
CA GLN A 2 30.32 14.42 11.77
C GLN A 2 29.50 13.22 11.29
N ASP A 3 30.14 12.23 10.67
CA ASP A 3 29.47 11.03 10.19
C ASP A 3 28.83 10.24 11.35
N LYS A 4 29.57 10.03 12.45
CA LYS A 4 29.07 9.31 13.61
C LYS A 4 27.90 10.03 14.29
N GLU A 5 27.96 11.35 14.36
CA GLU A 5 26.88 12.17 14.91
C GLU A 5 25.61 12.07 14.04
N LEU A 6 25.77 12.12 12.73
CA LEU A 6 24.65 11.99 11.79
C LEU A 6 23.99 10.61 11.90
N LEU A 7 24.78 9.54 11.95
CA LEU A 7 24.29 8.18 12.11
C LEU A 7 23.54 8.00 13.45
N ALA A 8 24.11 8.51 14.53
CA ALA A 8 23.46 8.48 15.85
C ALA A 8 22.13 9.20 15.87
N LYS A 9 22.08 10.37 15.24
CA LYS A 9 20.84 11.16 15.14
C LYS A 9 19.73 10.44 14.36
N LYS A 10 20.10 9.70 13.32
CA LYS A 10 19.16 8.92 12.52
C LYS A 10 18.83 7.56 13.13
N GLY A 11 19.61 7.08 14.08
CA GLY A 11 19.47 5.74 14.62
C GLY A 11 19.97 4.65 13.67
N ILE A 12 20.95 4.95 12.84
CA ILE A 12 21.56 4.04 11.86
C ILE A 12 22.91 3.57 12.39
N SER A 13 23.16 2.26 12.37
CA SER A 13 24.44 1.68 12.78
C SER A 13 25.45 1.64 11.64
N GLU A 14 26.72 1.59 11.98
CA GLU A 14 27.80 1.39 11.00
C GLU A 14 27.63 0.05 10.25
N ALA A 15 27.12 -0.98 10.93
CA ALA A 15 26.84 -2.27 10.32
C ALA A 15 25.78 -2.18 9.23
N GLN A 16 24.72 -1.38 9.44
CA GLN A 16 23.70 -1.14 8.42
C GLN A 16 24.29 -0.46 7.18
N ILE A 17 25.19 0.50 7.37
CA ILE A 17 25.87 1.18 6.26
C ILE A 17 26.71 0.19 5.46
N ALA A 18 27.49 -0.66 6.13
CA ALA A 18 28.33 -1.66 5.47
C ALA A 18 27.47 -2.66 4.68
N GLU A 19 26.36 -3.10 5.25
CA GLU A 19 25.40 -3.99 4.59
C GLU A 19 24.80 -3.37 3.34
N GLN A 20 24.38 -2.09 3.43
CA GLN A 20 23.81 -1.36 2.30
C GLN A 20 24.83 -1.13 1.18
N LEU A 21 26.06 -0.76 1.52
CA LEU A 21 27.13 -0.59 0.53
C LEU A 21 27.45 -1.91 -0.17
N ALA A 22 27.42 -3.03 0.55
CA ALA A 22 27.58 -4.34 -0.04
C ALA A 22 26.46 -4.66 -1.05
N CYS A 23 25.23 -4.21 -0.81
CA CYS A 23 24.13 -4.37 -1.75
C CYS A 23 24.39 -3.65 -3.08
N PHE A 24 25.01 -2.47 -3.05
CA PHE A 24 25.36 -1.75 -4.29
C PHE A 24 26.38 -2.53 -5.14
N GLU A 25 27.31 -3.21 -4.51
CA GLU A 25 28.31 -4.03 -5.22
C GLU A 25 27.73 -5.32 -5.78
N LYS A 26 26.91 -6.00 -4.99
CA LYS A 26 26.34 -7.31 -5.34
C LYS A 26 25.10 -7.21 -6.22
N GLY A 27 24.35 -6.11 -6.11
CA GLY A 27 23.03 -6.00 -6.68
C GLY A 27 22.03 -6.92 -5.98
N PHE A 28 20.84 -7.00 -6.52
CA PHE A 28 19.78 -7.89 -6.03
C PHE A 28 19.48 -8.95 -7.09
N PRO A 29 19.40 -10.24 -6.71
CA PRO A 29 19.05 -11.29 -7.66
C PRO A 29 17.59 -11.15 -8.09
N TYR A 30 17.29 -11.61 -9.30
CA TYR A 30 15.92 -11.80 -9.72
C TYR A 30 15.27 -12.95 -8.97
N LEU A 31 13.97 -12.86 -8.73
CA LEU A 31 13.22 -13.95 -8.13
C LEU A 31 12.86 -15.00 -9.16
N LYS A 32 13.01 -16.27 -8.80
CA LYS A 32 12.65 -17.38 -9.67
C LYS A 32 11.15 -17.64 -9.56
N LEU A 33 10.46 -17.61 -10.70
CA LEU A 33 9.02 -17.86 -10.78
C LEU A 33 8.73 -19.34 -10.98
N ASP A 34 7.68 -19.84 -10.32
CA ASP A 34 7.08 -21.12 -10.63
C ASP A 34 5.91 -20.93 -11.62
N ALA A 35 5.07 -19.94 -11.37
CA ALA A 35 3.93 -19.60 -12.23
C ALA A 35 3.39 -18.20 -11.92
N ALA A 36 2.64 -17.61 -12.85
CA ALA A 36 1.72 -16.54 -12.53
C ALA A 36 0.54 -17.14 -11.75
N ALA A 37 0.08 -16.48 -10.70
CA ALA A 37 -1.11 -16.92 -10.00
C ALA A 37 -2.37 -16.63 -10.84
N SER A 38 -3.36 -17.52 -10.75
CA SER A 38 -4.63 -17.41 -11.46
C SER A 38 -5.74 -18.01 -10.60
N VAL A 39 -6.98 -17.89 -11.05
CA VAL A 39 -8.13 -18.50 -10.33
C VAL A 39 -7.94 -20.01 -10.20
N GLU A 40 -7.37 -20.67 -11.20
CA GLU A 40 -7.07 -22.10 -11.11
C GLU A 40 -5.83 -22.39 -10.26
N LYS A 41 -5.03 -21.37 -9.94
CA LYS A 41 -3.71 -21.57 -9.31
C LYS A 41 -3.35 -20.42 -8.36
N GLY A 42 -3.90 -20.47 -7.15
CA GLY A 42 -3.51 -19.58 -6.07
C GLY A 42 -4.43 -18.40 -5.79
N ILE A 43 -5.37 -18.07 -6.67
CA ILE A 43 -6.34 -17.00 -6.44
C ILE A 43 -7.71 -17.61 -6.19
N LEU A 44 -8.29 -17.30 -5.02
CA LEU A 44 -9.63 -17.76 -4.67
C LEU A 44 -10.68 -16.88 -5.36
N ALA A 45 -11.72 -17.53 -5.90
CA ALA A 45 -12.90 -16.83 -6.40
C ALA A 45 -14.12 -17.50 -5.75
N PRO A 46 -14.45 -17.17 -4.50
CA PRO A 46 -15.50 -17.87 -3.74
C PRO A 46 -16.86 -17.75 -4.41
N ALA A 47 -17.61 -18.87 -4.42
CA ALA A 47 -19.00 -18.89 -4.84
C ALA A 47 -19.87 -18.10 -3.85
N THR A 48 -21.10 -17.72 -4.24
CA THR A 48 -21.99 -16.88 -3.44
C THR A 48 -22.22 -17.41 -2.03
N ASP A 49 -22.44 -18.71 -1.87
CA ASP A 49 -22.63 -19.35 -0.56
C ASP A 49 -21.39 -19.31 0.32
N GLU A 50 -20.20 -19.48 -0.28
CA GLU A 50 -18.93 -19.35 0.40
C GLU A 50 -18.68 -17.87 0.81
N GLN A 51 -19.03 -16.92 -0.06
CA GLN A 51 -18.93 -15.50 0.26
C GLN A 51 -19.78 -15.15 1.49
N GLU A 52 -21.01 -15.64 1.56
CA GLU A 52 -21.90 -15.43 2.71
C GLU A 52 -21.27 -15.95 4.01
N ALA A 53 -20.65 -17.13 3.96
CA ALA A 53 -19.95 -17.70 5.11
C ALA A 53 -18.77 -16.84 5.57
N TYR A 54 -17.98 -16.33 4.63
CA TYR A 54 -16.86 -15.43 4.96
C TYR A 54 -17.34 -14.09 5.51
N LEU A 55 -18.40 -13.52 4.95
CA LEU A 55 -18.97 -12.27 5.46
C LEU A 55 -19.50 -12.47 6.89
N ALA A 56 -20.14 -13.60 7.16
CA ALA A 56 -20.59 -13.95 8.51
C ALA A 56 -19.42 -14.14 9.48
N ALA A 57 -18.32 -14.73 9.02
CA ALA A 57 -17.11 -14.89 9.84
C ALA A 57 -16.51 -13.53 10.23
N TRP A 58 -16.47 -12.59 9.32
CA TRP A 58 -16.00 -11.23 9.62
C TRP A 58 -16.94 -10.51 10.60
N ASP A 59 -18.25 -10.59 10.38
CA ASP A 59 -19.23 -9.96 11.28
C ASP A 59 -19.13 -10.51 12.69
N ALA A 60 -18.87 -11.81 12.86
CA ALA A 60 -18.64 -12.42 14.16
C ALA A 60 -17.33 -11.93 14.79
N TYR A 61 -16.26 -11.88 14.00
CA TYR A 61 -14.93 -11.48 14.48
C TYR A 61 -14.89 -10.02 14.95
N LYS A 62 -15.45 -9.10 14.16
CA LYS A 62 -15.42 -7.65 14.50
C LYS A 62 -16.14 -7.31 15.81
N ASN A 63 -17.04 -8.19 16.26
CA ASN A 63 -17.78 -8.02 17.53
C ASN A 63 -17.08 -8.66 18.73
N THR A 64 -15.86 -9.18 18.55
CA THR A 64 -15.00 -9.66 19.64
C THR A 64 -14.15 -8.52 20.19
N ASP A 65 -13.35 -8.81 21.22
CA ASP A 65 -12.46 -7.83 21.84
C ASP A 65 -11.18 -7.56 21.04
N LYS A 66 -11.08 -8.07 19.83
CA LYS A 66 -9.91 -7.90 18.97
C LYS A 66 -9.82 -6.48 18.43
N THR A 67 -8.59 -5.97 18.32
CA THR A 67 -8.32 -4.62 17.81
C THR A 67 -8.16 -4.64 16.30
N ILE A 68 -8.97 -3.84 15.63
CA ILE A 68 -8.97 -3.67 14.17
C ILE A 68 -8.44 -2.28 13.86
N VAL A 69 -7.46 -2.18 12.96
CA VAL A 69 -6.90 -0.90 12.52
C VAL A 69 -6.96 -0.83 10.99
N LYS A 70 -7.31 0.34 10.49
CA LYS A 70 -7.17 0.66 9.07
C LYS A 70 -5.89 1.50 8.90
N PHE A 71 -4.91 0.97 8.18
CA PHE A 71 -3.60 1.58 7.94
C PHE A 71 -3.58 2.15 6.52
N VAL A 72 -3.37 3.46 6.41
CA VAL A 72 -3.42 4.18 5.13
C VAL A 72 -2.11 4.93 4.91
N PRO A 73 -1.24 4.46 4.02
CA PRO A 73 -0.09 5.25 3.59
C PRO A 73 -0.56 6.53 2.91
N ALA A 74 -0.15 7.69 3.43
CA ALA A 74 -0.66 8.99 2.99
C ALA A 74 0.44 10.06 2.86
N SER A 75 1.71 9.66 2.84
CA SER A 75 2.84 10.59 2.73
C SER A 75 3.10 11.06 1.30
N GLY A 76 2.48 10.42 0.30
CA GLY A 76 2.71 10.75 -1.10
C GLY A 76 2.32 12.18 -1.45
N ALA A 77 3.27 12.94 -2.02
CA ALA A 77 3.00 14.29 -2.52
C ALA A 77 2.12 14.25 -3.77
N ALA A 78 1.27 15.25 -3.93
CA ALA A 78 0.41 15.36 -5.09
C ALA A 78 1.12 15.90 -6.34
N SER A 79 2.40 16.24 -6.25
CA SER A 79 3.16 16.84 -7.37
C SER A 79 3.09 16.01 -8.67
N ARG A 80 3.15 14.68 -8.56
CA ARG A 80 3.04 13.79 -9.73
C ARG A 80 1.64 13.84 -10.36
N MET A 81 0.61 14.01 -9.56
CA MET A 81 -0.77 14.15 -9.99
C MET A 81 -0.95 15.36 -10.91
N PHE A 82 -0.18 16.41 -10.66
CA PHE A 82 -0.24 17.69 -11.39
C PHE A 82 0.90 17.89 -12.40
N LYS A 83 1.66 16.86 -12.70
CA LYS A 83 2.82 16.96 -13.61
C LYS A 83 2.49 17.69 -14.92
N ASN A 84 1.40 17.31 -15.57
CA ASN A 84 1.01 17.91 -16.85
C ASN A 84 0.66 19.40 -16.71
N LEU A 85 0.10 19.81 -15.56
CA LEU A 85 -0.24 21.21 -15.30
C LEU A 85 1.01 22.03 -15.00
N PHE A 86 1.99 21.47 -14.29
CA PHE A 86 3.29 22.11 -14.12
C PHE A 86 4.00 22.32 -15.46
N GLU A 87 3.95 21.34 -16.34
CA GLU A 87 4.48 21.43 -17.69
C GLU A 87 3.80 22.54 -18.50
N PHE A 88 2.47 22.67 -18.36
CA PHE A 88 1.71 23.74 -19.01
C PHE A 88 2.14 25.11 -18.50
N LEU A 89 2.32 25.30 -17.19
CA LEU A 89 2.80 26.56 -16.63
C LEU A 89 4.15 26.99 -17.18
N GLY A 90 5.05 26.05 -17.42
CA GLY A 90 6.38 26.28 -17.96
C GLY A 90 6.45 26.28 -19.48
N ALA A 91 5.36 26.03 -20.16
CA ALA A 91 5.33 25.93 -21.64
C ALA A 91 5.41 27.30 -22.30
N ASP A 92 5.86 27.32 -23.56
CA ASP A 92 5.99 28.52 -24.38
C ASP A 92 4.69 28.91 -25.13
N TYR A 93 3.61 28.19 -24.91
CA TYR A 93 2.28 28.48 -25.44
C TYR A 93 1.32 28.82 -24.28
N GLU A 94 0.33 29.65 -24.59
CA GLU A 94 -0.59 30.22 -23.57
C GLU A 94 -1.94 29.47 -23.47
N ARG A 95 -2.32 28.76 -24.53
CA ARG A 95 -3.62 28.06 -24.58
C ARG A 95 -3.44 26.55 -24.44
N PRO A 96 -4.43 25.84 -23.84
CA PRO A 96 -4.38 24.38 -23.76
C PRO A 96 -4.19 23.76 -25.13
N THR A 97 -3.12 22.96 -25.26
CA THR A 97 -2.72 22.37 -26.53
C THR A 97 -2.75 20.84 -26.49
N THR A 98 -2.29 20.23 -25.39
CA THR A 98 -2.33 18.78 -25.27
C THR A 98 -3.74 18.30 -24.97
N LYS A 99 -4.01 17.01 -25.23
CA LYS A 99 -5.30 16.40 -24.89
C LYS A 99 -5.59 16.50 -23.40
N PHE A 100 -4.56 16.31 -22.57
CA PHE A 100 -4.68 16.41 -21.12
C PHE A 100 -5.11 17.82 -20.70
N GLU A 101 -4.44 18.84 -21.21
CA GLU A 101 -4.73 20.24 -20.91
C GLU A 101 -6.15 20.62 -21.34
N GLN A 102 -6.53 20.21 -22.56
CA GLN A 102 -7.88 20.46 -23.10
C GLN A 102 -8.96 19.79 -22.23
N ALA A 103 -8.77 18.53 -21.86
CA ALA A 103 -9.71 17.80 -21.02
C ALA A 103 -9.83 18.41 -19.63
N PHE A 104 -8.72 18.88 -19.06
CA PHE A 104 -8.72 19.55 -17.76
C PHE A 104 -9.63 20.79 -17.77
N PHE A 105 -9.46 21.66 -18.76
CA PHE A 105 -10.23 22.90 -18.83
C PHE A 105 -11.69 22.67 -19.29
N GLU A 106 -11.94 21.72 -20.16
CA GLU A 106 -13.31 21.35 -20.56
C GLU A 106 -14.13 20.84 -19.37
N GLY A 107 -13.51 20.07 -18.49
CA GLY A 107 -14.16 19.49 -17.32
C GLY A 107 -13.96 20.25 -16.01
N ILE A 108 -13.39 21.44 -16.04
CA ILE A 108 -12.93 22.16 -14.84
C ILE A 108 -14.02 22.38 -13.80
N ASP A 109 -15.26 22.62 -14.24
CA ASP A 109 -16.40 22.85 -13.34
C ASP A 109 -16.88 21.57 -12.62
N LYS A 110 -16.39 20.40 -13.03
CA LYS A 110 -16.71 19.11 -12.43
C LYS A 110 -15.83 18.76 -11.24
N PHE A 111 -14.69 19.43 -11.07
CA PHE A 111 -13.81 19.17 -9.95
C PHE A 111 -14.41 19.62 -8.62
N ALA A 112 -14.22 18.82 -7.58
CA ALA A 112 -14.68 19.16 -6.22
C ALA A 112 -14.04 20.44 -5.68
N PHE A 113 -12.88 20.84 -6.18
CA PHE A 113 -12.18 22.06 -5.79
C PHE A 113 -12.55 23.28 -6.63
N TYR A 114 -13.51 23.18 -7.56
CA TYR A 114 -13.84 24.26 -8.48
C TYR A 114 -14.21 25.55 -7.77
N ASP A 115 -15.08 25.50 -6.77
CA ASP A 115 -15.51 26.69 -6.02
C ASP A 115 -14.35 27.34 -5.26
N ASP A 116 -13.52 26.54 -4.60
CA ASP A 116 -12.32 27.04 -3.93
C ASP A 116 -11.35 27.67 -4.93
N LEU A 117 -11.22 27.07 -6.11
CA LEU A 117 -10.36 27.58 -7.17
C LEU A 117 -10.87 28.93 -7.70
N ASN A 118 -12.18 29.10 -7.87
CA ASN A 118 -12.78 30.38 -8.24
C ASN A 118 -12.42 31.48 -7.24
N VAL A 119 -12.53 31.20 -5.95
CA VAL A 119 -12.15 32.15 -4.89
C VAL A 119 -10.67 32.53 -5.00
N ALA A 120 -9.81 31.54 -5.20
CA ALA A 120 -8.37 31.79 -5.36
C ALA A 120 -8.06 32.61 -6.61
N CYS A 121 -8.73 32.35 -7.73
CA CYS A 121 -8.56 33.10 -8.96
C CYS A 121 -8.97 34.57 -8.80
N ARG A 122 -10.10 34.82 -8.14
CA ARG A 122 -10.55 36.21 -7.85
C ARG A 122 -9.55 36.97 -6.99
N ARG A 123 -9.01 36.30 -5.97
CA ARG A 123 -8.02 36.89 -5.06
C ARG A 123 -6.71 37.19 -5.77
N MET A 124 -6.21 36.26 -6.58
CA MET A 124 -4.88 36.35 -7.21
C MET A 124 -4.89 37.14 -8.52
N ALA A 125 -5.93 37.00 -9.34
CA ALA A 125 -5.99 37.55 -10.69
C ALA A 125 -7.18 38.47 -10.94
N GLY A 126 -8.01 38.71 -9.94
CA GLY A 126 -9.15 39.65 -10.02
C GLY A 126 -10.35 39.16 -10.78
N LYS A 127 -10.34 37.93 -11.32
CA LYS A 127 -11.42 37.32 -12.09
C LYS A 127 -11.61 35.89 -11.71
N ASP A 128 -12.83 35.38 -11.92
CA ASP A 128 -13.12 33.96 -11.73
C ASP A 128 -12.59 33.09 -12.90
N ILE A 129 -12.76 31.79 -12.82
CA ILE A 129 -12.28 30.85 -13.84
C ILE A 129 -12.87 31.16 -15.22
N PRO A 130 -14.22 31.31 -15.39
CA PRO A 130 -14.75 31.64 -16.70
C PRO A 130 -14.21 32.96 -17.26
N GLY A 131 -14.04 33.96 -16.40
CA GLY A 131 -13.48 35.26 -16.81
C GLY A 131 -12.05 35.15 -17.31
N LEU A 132 -11.20 34.43 -16.59
CA LEU A 132 -9.80 34.19 -16.97
C LEU A 132 -9.69 33.35 -18.25
N MET A 133 -10.49 32.30 -18.38
CA MET A 133 -10.52 31.48 -19.60
C MET A 133 -11.01 32.27 -20.80
N GLY A 134 -12.02 33.13 -20.61
CA GLY A 134 -12.55 34.01 -21.66
C GLY A 134 -11.52 35.00 -22.21
N GLU A 135 -10.56 35.43 -21.39
CA GLU A 135 -9.43 36.27 -21.81
C GLU A 135 -8.25 35.46 -22.42
N GLY A 136 -8.33 34.12 -22.36
CA GLY A 136 -7.22 33.28 -22.75
C GLY A 136 -6.14 33.13 -21.70
N ASN A 137 -6.39 33.54 -20.45
CA ASN A 137 -5.42 33.45 -19.34
C ASN A 137 -5.57 32.15 -18.54
N TYR A 138 -5.35 31.04 -19.20
CA TYR A 138 -5.44 29.70 -18.62
C TYR A 138 -4.36 29.45 -17.57
N LYS A 139 -3.17 29.98 -17.75
CA LYS A 139 -2.06 29.81 -16.81
C LYS A 139 -2.36 30.42 -15.43
N ALA A 140 -3.12 31.53 -15.39
CA ALA A 140 -3.53 32.11 -14.11
C ALA A 140 -4.41 31.14 -13.30
N VAL A 141 -5.28 30.40 -13.97
CA VAL A 141 -6.12 29.38 -13.33
C VAL A 141 -5.25 28.26 -12.73
N VAL A 142 -4.29 27.75 -13.50
CA VAL A 142 -3.38 26.71 -13.03
C VAL A 142 -2.47 27.20 -11.90
N ALA A 143 -1.98 28.42 -11.98
CA ALA A 143 -1.18 29.04 -10.92
C ALA A 143 -1.99 29.15 -9.61
N ALA A 144 -3.27 29.55 -9.70
CA ALA A 144 -4.15 29.62 -8.53
C ALA A 144 -4.40 28.24 -7.89
N LEU A 145 -4.39 27.18 -8.67
CA LEU A 145 -4.53 25.80 -8.16
C LEU A 145 -3.25 25.33 -7.48
N LEU A 146 -2.10 25.50 -8.12
CA LEU A 146 -0.85 24.83 -7.73
C LEU A 146 0.02 25.63 -6.76
N GLU A 147 0.05 26.94 -6.88
CA GLU A 147 0.99 27.78 -6.14
C GLU A 147 0.54 28.08 -4.71
N GLU A 148 1.49 28.40 -3.85
CA GLU A 148 1.26 28.70 -2.42
C GLU A 148 0.28 29.86 -2.20
N ALA A 149 0.36 30.88 -3.04
CA ALA A 149 -0.56 32.02 -2.95
C ALA A 149 -2.03 31.65 -3.26
N GLY A 150 -2.25 30.55 -3.96
CA GLY A 150 -3.57 29.99 -4.25
C GLY A 150 -3.93 28.83 -3.32
N LEU A 151 -4.36 27.72 -3.92
CA LEU A 151 -4.75 26.53 -3.17
C LEU A 151 -3.55 25.69 -2.72
N ASN A 152 -2.37 25.92 -3.26
CA ASN A 152 -1.13 25.21 -2.94
C ASN A 152 -1.20 23.68 -3.22
N TYR A 153 -2.03 23.26 -4.14
CA TYR A 153 -2.20 21.83 -4.43
C TYR A 153 -0.92 21.18 -4.98
N GLY A 154 -0.02 21.98 -5.57
CA GLY A 154 1.26 21.47 -6.06
C GLY A 154 2.22 21.00 -4.97
N ALA A 155 2.04 21.46 -3.73
CA ALA A 155 2.90 21.12 -2.59
C ALA A 155 2.20 20.28 -1.51
N LEU A 156 0.90 20.07 -1.60
CA LEU A 156 0.13 19.31 -0.61
C LEU A 156 0.13 17.81 -0.93
N PRO A 157 -0.06 16.95 0.08
CA PRO A 157 -0.28 15.52 -0.16
C PRO A 157 -1.69 15.26 -0.67
N LYS A 158 -1.87 14.17 -1.42
CA LYS A 158 -3.17 13.79 -1.99
C LYS A 158 -4.30 13.72 -0.95
N GLY A 159 -4.00 13.24 0.25
CA GLY A 159 -4.99 13.07 1.31
C GLY A 159 -5.72 14.33 1.74
N LEU A 160 -5.16 15.51 1.44
CA LEU A 160 -5.71 16.81 1.82
C LEU A 160 -6.43 17.52 0.66
N LEU A 161 -6.45 16.94 -0.53
CA LEU A 161 -7.08 17.56 -1.70
C LEU A 161 -8.55 17.17 -1.78
N LYS A 162 -9.39 18.10 -2.22
CA LYS A 162 -10.81 17.80 -2.43
C LYS A 162 -10.98 16.93 -3.67
N PHE A 163 -11.46 15.70 -3.49
CA PHE A 163 -11.67 14.72 -4.55
C PHE A 163 -13.12 14.65 -5.01
N HIS A 164 -14.08 14.66 -4.09
CA HIS A 164 -15.48 14.33 -4.39
C HIS A 164 -16.44 15.40 -3.90
N LYS A 165 -17.42 15.77 -4.74
CA LYS A 165 -18.51 16.68 -4.40
C LYS A 165 -19.65 15.94 -3.73
N TYR A 166 -20.22 16.56 -2.70
CA TYR A 166 -21.45 16.13 -2.01
C TYR A 166 -22.36 17.32 -1.85
N GLU A 167 -23.65 17.10 -1.55
CA GLU A 167 -24.59 18.18 -1.30
C GLU A 167 -24.14 19.07 -0.14
N GLU A 168 -23.57 18.48 0.90
CA GLU A 168 -23.11 19.19 2.09
C GLU A 168 -21.71 19.80 1.95
N GLY A 169 -21.06 19.64 0.81
CA GLY A 169 -19.68 20.09 0.59
C GLY A 169 -18.86 19.09 -0.19
N SER A 170 -17.57 19.10 0.03
CA SER A 170 -16.65 18.20 -0.66
C SER A 170 -15.90 17.35 0.34
N ARG A 171 -15.41 16.19 -0.11
CA ARG A 171 -14.56 15.31 0.71
C ARG A 171 -13.18 15.16 0.12
N THR A 172 -12.19 15.11 1.02
CA THR A 172 -10.82 14.70 0.73
C THR A 172 -10.70 13.18 0.80
N PRO A 173 -9.62 12.60 0.27
CA PRO A 173 -9.35 11.17 0.46
C PRO A 173 -9.30 10.74 1.92
N LEU A 174 -8.73 11.57 2.82
CA LEU A 174 -8.75 11.29 4.25
C LEU A 174 -10.17 11.06 4.75
N GLU A 175 -11.08 11.95 4.40
CA GLU A 175 -12.49 11.85 4.79
C GLU A 175 -13.15 10.59 4.22
N GLU A 176 -12.84 10.23 2.98
CA GLU A 176 -13.37 9.00 2.37
C GLU A 176 -12.86 7.75 3.10
N HIS A 177 -11.61 7.76 3.59
CA HIS A 177 -11.09 6.66 4.40
C HIS A 177 -11.76 6.58 5.79
N LEU A 178 -12.14 7.70 6.37
CA LEU A 178 -12.92 7.69 7.62
C LEU A 178 -14.29 7.04 7.39
N ALA A 179 -14.97 7.38 6.30
CA ALA A 179 -16.23 6.77 5.94
C ALA A 179 -16.09 5.25 5.72
N GLU A 180 -15.09 4.83 4.95
CA GLU A 180 -14.80 3.42 4.72
C GLU A 180 -14.53 2.68 6.03
N GLY A 181 -13.72 3.27 6.91
CA GLY A 181 -13.39 2.66 8.21
C GLY A 181 -14.64 2.34 9.03
N ALA A 182 -15.60 3.26 9.06
CA ALA A 182 -16.87 3.04 9.74
C ALA A 182 -17.70 1.92 9.10
N MET A 183 -17.59 1.75 7.78
CA MET A 183 -18.41 0.78 7.04
C MET A 183 -17.93 -0.67 7.16
N TYR A 184 -16.62 -0.92 7.29
CA TYR A 184 -16.11 -2.31 7.34
C TYR A 184 -15.12 -2.59 8.47
N ALA A 185 -14.55 -1.58 9.12
CA ALA A 185 -13.52 -1.73 10.13
C ALA A 185 -13.95 -1.29 11.54
N ALA A 186 -15.25 -1.10 11.76
CA ALA A 186 -15.78 -0.77 13.08
C ALA A 186 -15.79 -2.05 13.94
N GLY A 187 -15.06 -2.00 15.06
CA GLY A 187 -15.02 -3.09 16.02
C GLY A 187 -16.18 -3.03 17.01
N LYS A 188 -16.06 -3.82 18.06
CA LYS A 188 -17.02 -3.86 19.16
C LYS A 188 -17.27 -2.45 19.71
N SER A 189 -18.53 -2.13 19.98
CA SER A 189 -18.95 -0.80 20.49
C SER A 189 -18.70 0.36 19.51
N GLY A 190 -18.54 0.07 18.22
CA GLY A 190 -18.40 1.09 17.19
C GLY A 190 -17.05 1.80 17.17
N LYS A 191 -16.01 1.20 17.70
CA LYS A 191 -14.66 1.78 17.66
C LYS A 191 -14.03 1.61 16.29
N VAL A 192 -13.55 2.72 15.72
CA VAL A 192 -12.88 2.75 14.41
C VAL A 192 -11.48 3.32 14.60
N ASN A 193 -10.48 2.48 14.43
CA ASN A 193 -9.07 2.91 14.51
C ASN A 193 -8.55 3.12 13.09
N VAL A 194 -8.10 4.33 12.78
CA VAL A 194 -7.48 4.66 11.48
C VAL A 194 -6.11 5.26 11.73
N HIS A 195 -5.12 4.69 11.08
CA HIS A 195 -3.74 5.15 11.17
C HIS A 195 -3.25 5.61 9.80
N PHE A 196 -2.76 6.85 9.74
CA PHE A 196 -2.18 7.41 8.52
C PHE A 196 -0.67 7.57 8.68
N THR A 197 0.10 7.16 7.67
CA THR A 197 1.50 7.56 7.59
C THR A 197 1.59 8.83 6.77
N VAL A 198 2.29 9.83 7.30
CA VAL A 198 2.33 11.18 6.72
C VAL A 198 3.76 11.70 6.69
N SER A 199 4.02 12.73 5.88
CA SER A 199 5.29 13.45 5.92
C SER A 199 5.30 14.43 7.09
N THR A 200 6.47 14.66 7.67
CA THR A 200 6.67 15.58 8.80
C THR A 200 6.07 16.96 8.53
N GLU A 201 6.33 17.51 7.36
CA GLU A 201 5.88 18.84 6.93
C GLU A 201 4.36 18.98 6.81
N HIS A 202 3.63 17.86 6.63
CA HIS A 202 2.18 17.88 6.41
C HIS A 202 1.38 17.37 7.62
N ARG A 203 2.04 16.83 8.63
CA ARG A 203 1.39 16.20 9.78
C ARG A 203 0.37 17.12 10.46
N GLU A 204 0.73 18.37 10.71
CA GLU A 204 -0.16 19.34 11.36
C GLU A 204 -1.40 19.63 10.52
N LEU A 205 -1.26 19.71 9.20
CA LEU A 205 -2.39 19.93 8.29
C LEU A 205 -3.37 18.76 8.33
N PHE A 206 -2.86 17.52 8.39
CA PHE A 206 -3.70 16.33 8.57
C PHE A 206 -4.45 16.37 9.90
N LYS A 207 -3.77 16.75 10.98
CA LYS A 207 -4.39 16.86 12.30
C LYS A 207 -5.50 17.92 12.32
N VAL A 208 -5.28 19.05 11.66
CA VAL A 208 -6.30 20.12 11.56
C VAL A 208 -7.54 19.59 10.83
N LEU A 209 -7.36 18.92 9.70
CA LEU A 209 -8.47 18.36 8.94
C LEU A 209 -9.26 17.33 9.77
N VAL A 210 -8.57 16.45 10.49
CA VAL A 210 -9.21 15.48 11.39
C VAL A 210 -10.01 16.18 12.48
N ALA A 211 -9.43 17.22 13.11
CA ALA A 211 -10.11 17.97 14.17
C ALA A 211 -11.40 18.64 13.66
N GLU A 212 -11.38 19.10 12.42
CA GLU A 212 -12.56 19.74 11.80
C GLU A 212 -13.64 18.73 11.37
N LYS A 213 -13.25 17.54 10.91
CA LYS A 213 -14.14 16.63 10.18
C LYS A 213 -14.52 15.35 10.91
N ALA A 214 -13.69 14.82 11.78
CA ALA A 214 -13.91 13.50 12.40
C ALA A 214 -15.23 13.44 13.18
N GLY A 215 -15.60 14.52 13.87
CA GLY A 215 -16.84 14.58 14.64
C GLY A 215 -18.10 14.42 13.78
N GLU A 216 -18.10 14.97 12.58
CA GLU A 216 -19.22 14.83 11.64
C GLU A 216 -19.42 13.38 11.21
N PHE A 217 -18.30 12.70 10.89
CA PHE A 217 -18.32 11.28 10.51
C PHE A 217 -18.70 10.37 11.67
N ALA A 218 -18.18 10.66 12.87
CA ALA A 218 -18.54 9.92 14.08
C ALA A 218 -20.06 9.97 14.32
N LYS A 219 -20.66 11.14 14.21
CA LYS A 219 -22.10 11.32 14.36
C LYS A 219 -22.89 10.64 13.24
N ARG A 220 -22.45 10.78 12.00
CA ARG A 220 -23.12 10.21 10.82
C ARG A 220 -23.22 8.70 10.91
N TYR A 221 -22.13 8.02 11.29
CA TYR A 221 -22.05 6.56 11.32
C TYR A 221 -22.28 5.94 12.71
N GLY A 222 -22.47 6.78 13.74
CA GLY A 222 -22.64 6.26 15.10
C GLY A 222 -21.43 5.53 15.62
N VAL A 223 -20.22 6.02 15.33
CA VAL A 223 -18.94 5.39 15.69
C VAL A 223 -18.07 6.35 16.49
N GLU A 224 -17.04 5.78 17.12
CA GLU A 224 -15.99 6.52 17.82
C GLU A 224 -14.67 6.31 17.09
N TYR A 225 -14.10 7.40 16.55
CA TYR A 225 -12.83 7.34 15.84
C TYR A 225 -11.64 7.50 16.79
N ASN A 226 -10.65 6.64 16.60
CA ASN A 226 -9.31 6.82 17.13
C ASN A 226 -8.37 6.97 15.92
N ILE A 227 -7.97 8.20 15.61
CA ILE A 227 -7.16 8.51 14.45
C ILE A 227 -5.75 8.85 14.90
N THR A 228 -4.78 8.13 14.38
CA THR A 228 -3.38 8.28 14.74
C THR A 228 -2.53 8.51 13.49
N PHE A 229 -1.34 9.09 13.71
CA PHE A 229 -0.40 9.40 12.65
C PHE A 229 0.99 8.90 13.02
N SER A 230 1.75 8.49 12.02
CA SER A 230 3.18 8.25 12.16
C SER A 230 3.91 8.74 10.92
N GLU A 231 5.21 8.90 11.06
CA GLU A 231 6.10 9.31 9.99
C GLU A 231 7.07 8.18 9.71
N GLN A 232 7.58 8.13 8.49
CA GLN A 232 8.64 7.19 8.15
C GLN A 232 9.84 7.45 9.07
N LYS A 233 10.37 6.39 9.68
CA LYS A 233 11.45 6.53 10.66
C LYS A 233 12.76 6.95 9.99
N PRO A 234 13.51 7.92 10.55
CA PRO A 234 14.83 8.28 10.02
C PRO A 234 15.82 7.13 9.94
N SER A 235 15.68 6.12 10.82
CA SER A 235 16.50 4.90 10.81
C SER A 235 16.28 4.02 9.58
N THR A 236 15.20 4.23 8.84
CA THR A 236 14.89 3.50 7.60
C THR A 236 15.45 4.22 6.36
N ASP A 237 16.03 5.40 6.51
CA ASP A 237 16.73 6.08 5.42
C ASP A 237 17.94 5.23 5.01
N THR A 238 18.23 5.22 3.72
CA THR A 238 19.32 4.44 3.14
C THR A 238 20.44 5.36 2.65
N ILE A 239 21.67 4.87 2.74
CA ILE A 239 22.82 5.63 2.25
C ILE A 239 22.81 5.63 0.71
N ALA A 240 23.11 6.79 0.12
CA ALA A 240 23.36 6.90 -1.31
C ALA A 240 24.81 6.54 -1.63
N ALA A 241 25.06 5.92 -2.77
CA ALA A 241 26.38 5.59 -3.25
C ALA A 241 26.70 6.34 -4.55
N ASP A 242 27.99 6.61 -4.76
CA ASP A 242 28.46 7.09 -6.07
C ASP A 242 28.54 5.92 -7.08
N MET A 243 28.97 6.22 -8.28
CA MET A 243 29.05 5.20 -9.34
C MET A 243 30.15 4.15 -9.11
N ASP A 244 31.07 4.40 -8.16
CA ASP A 244 32.12 3.46 -7.72
C ASP A 244 31.71 2.69 -6.45
N ASN A 245 30.43 2.79 -6.04
CA ASN A 245 29.87 2.13 -4.86
C ASN A 245 30.46 2.62 -3.53
N GLN A 246 31.02 3.82 -3.53
CA GLN A 246 31.46 4.49 -2.30
C GLN A 246 30.34 5.40 -1.79
N PRO A 247 30.33 5.73 -0.48
CA PRO A 247 29.30 6.66 0.03
C PRO A 247 29.30 7.98 -0.72
N PHE A 248 28.11 8.37 -1.20
CA PHE A 248 27.94 9.66 -1.87
C PHE A 248 27.99 10.77 -0.80
N ARG A 249 28.75 11.84 -1.10
CA ARG A 249 28.86 12.97 -0.18
C ARG A 249 28.34 14.24 -0.85
N ASP A 250 27.53 14.97 -0.12
CA ASP A 250 27.02 16.28 -0.47
C ASP A 250 27.60 17.29 0.51
N ASN A 251 28.45 18.20 0.01
CA ASN A 251 29.19 19.17 0.85
C ASN A 251 29.94 18.48 2.01
N GLY A 252 30.58 17.35 1.73
CA GLY A 252 31.36 16.57 2.70
C GLY A 252 30.55 15.70 3.65
N LYS A 253 29.22 15.77 3.60
CA LYS A 253 28.32 14.98 4.45
C LYS A 253 27.78 13.77 3.71
N LEU A 254 27.60 12.67 4.42
CA LEU A 254 26.92 11.50 3.89
C LEU A 254 25.50 11.88 3.45
N LEU A 255 25.12 11.42 2.27
CA LEU A 255 23.76 11.62 1.74
C LEU A 255 22.91 10.41 2.03
N PHE A 256 21.76 10.64 2.63
CA PHE A 256 20.73 9.61 2.87
C PHE A 256 19.48 9.93 2.05
N ARG A 257 18.77 8.89 1.68
CA ARG A 257 17.50 9.01 0.95
C ARG A 257 16.44 8.14 1.63
N PRO A 258 15.16 8.51 1.51
CA PRO A 258 14.09 7.64 2.00
C PRO A 258 14.18 6.24 1.37
N GLY A 259 13.89 5.23 2.17
CA GLY A 259 14.00 3.83 1.75
C GLY A 259 12.84 3.31 0.89
N GLY A 260 11.91 4.17 0.46
CA GLY A 260 10.71 3.77 -0.26
C GLY A 260 9.60 3.29 0.69
N HIS A 261 8.48 2.81 0.12
CA HIS A 261 7.35 2.38 0.94
C HIS A 261 7.64 1.13 1.79
N GLY A 262 8.69 0.38 1.48
CA GLY A 262 9.15 -0.74 2.31
C GLY A 262 9.56 -0.33 3.71
N ALA A 263 10.00 0.90 3.91
CA ALA A 263 10.31 1.45 5.23
C ALA A 263 9.10 1.44 6.16
N LEU A 264 7.89 1.47 5.62
CA LEU A 264 6.64 1.48 6.38
C LEU A 264 6.35 0.16 7.11
N ILE A 265 7.12 -0.89 6.85
CA ILE A 265 6.99 -2.14 7.64
C ILE A 265 7.24 -1.86 9.13
N GLU A 266 8.12 -0.92 9.46
CA GLU A 266 8.38 -0.54 10.84
C GLU A 266 7.23 0.27 11.45
N ASN A 267 6.57 1.10 10.67
CA ASN A 267 5.35 1.81 11.10
C ASN A 267 4.23 0.80 11.38
N LEU A 268 4.06 -0.16 10.48
CA LEU A 268 3.08 -1.23 10.63
C LEU A 268 3.38 -2.08 11.89
N ASN A 269 4.65 -2.38 12.12
CA ASN A 269 5.11 -3.17 13.25
C ASN A 269 4.82 -2.50 14.60
N ASP A 270 4.78 -1.18 14.65
CA ASP A 270 4.51 -0.42 15.88
C ASP A 270 3.03 -0.41 16.27
N LEU A 271 2.13 -0.84 15.40
CA LEU A 271 0.69 -0.84 15.70
C LEU A 271 0.34 -1.97 16.66
N ASP A 272 -0.43 -1.64 17.69
CA ASP A 272 -0.99 -2.62 18.61
C ASP A 272 -2.36 -3.07 18.09
N ALA A 273 -2.35 -4.09 17.24
CA ALA A 273 -3.54 -4.55 16.53
C ALA A 273 -3.53 -6.06 16.31
N ASP A 274 -4.71 -6.62 16.18
CA ASP A 274 -4.92 -8.02 15.75
C ASP A 274 -5.05 -8.08 14.23
N ILE A 275 -5.88 -7.22 13.67
CA ILE A 275 -6.19 -7.15 12.24
C ILE A 275 -5.89 -5.75 11.71
N ILE A 276 -5.22 -5.68 10.57
CA ILE A 276 -4.89 -4.41 9.92
C ILE A 276 -5.34 -4.45 8.46
N PHE A 277 -6.25 -3.53 8.09
CA PHE A 277 -6.58 -3.28 6.68
C PHE A 277 -5.57 -2.31 6.10
N ILE A 278 -5.08 -2.57 4.91
CA ILE A 278 -4.15 -1.68 4.20
C ILE A 278 -4.75 -1.29 2.85
N LYS A 279 -4.75 -0.01 2.57
CA LYS A 279 -5.20 0.55 1.29
C LYS A 279 -4.52 1.90 1.08
N ASN A 280 -4.15 2.22 -0.15
CA ASN A 280 -3.53 3.50 -0.47
C ASN A 280 -4.53 4.65 -0.35
N ILE A 281 -4.03 5.83 0.00
CA ILE A 281 -4.83 7.04 0.25
C ILE A 281 -5.71 7.43 -0.95
N ASP A 282 -5.24 7.26 -2.16
CA ASP A 282 -5.89 7.76 -3.37
C ASP A 282 -6.93 6.80 -3.98
N ASN A 283 -7.00 5.56 -3.50
CA ASN A 283 -7.97 4.59 -4.01
C ASN A 283 -9.29 4.69 -3.23
N VAL A 284 -10.06 5.70 -3.54
CA VAL A 284 -11.34 6.01 -2.88
C VAL A 284 -12.40 6.40 -3.90
N VAL A 285 -13.65 6.22 -3.54
CA VAL A 285 -14.82 6.58 -4.35
C VAL A 285 -15.87 7.31 -3.51
N PRO A 286 -16.79 8.04 -4.15
CA PRO A 286 -17.95 8.60 -3.44
C PRO A 286 -18.82 7.52 -2.80
N ASP A 287 -19.63 7.91 -1.80
CA ASP A 287 -20.49 6.98 -1.06
C ASP A 287 -21.40 6.14 -1.96
N ARG A 288 -21.92 6.74 -3.05
CA ARG A 288 -22.78 6.02 -3.99
C ARG A 288 -22.14 4.80 -4.64
N LEU A 289 -20.80 4.71 -4.64
CA LEU A 289 -20.04 3.62 -5.25
C LEU A 289 -19.30 2.75 -4.22
N LYS A 290 -19.47 3.01 -2.92
CA LYS A 290 -18.73 2.27 -1.88
C LYS A 290 -19.24 0.86 -1.62
N ALA A 291 -20.40 0.48 -2.11
CA ALA A 291 -20.99 -0.82 -1.81
C ALA A 291 -20.04 -1.98 -2.15
N ASP A 292 -19.44 -1.98 -3.34
CA ASP A 292 -18.49 -3.03 -3.75
C ASP A 292 -17.21 -3.00 -2.90
N THR A 293 -16.68 -1.82 -2.64
CA THR A 293 -15.49 -1.67 -1.77
C THR A 293 -15.76 -2.31 -0.41
N VAL A 294 -16.86 -1.99 0.21
CA VAL A 294 -17.23 -2.51 1.54
C VAL A 294 -17.43 -4.01 1.51
N LEU A 295 -18.19 -4.51 0.52
CA LEU A 295 -18.45 -5.94 0.39
C LEU A 295 -17.16 -6.75 0.27
N TYR A 296 -16.26 -6.35 -0.62
CA TYR A 296 -15.04 -7.10 -0.89
C TYR A 296 -13.98 -6.92 0.19
N LYS A 297 -13.94 -5.77 0.88
CA LYS A 297 -13.12 -5.61 2.09
C LYS A 297 -13.57 -6.58 3.18
N LYS A 298 -14.85 -6.69 3.42
CA LYS A 298 -15.40 -7.65 4.39
C LYS A 298 -15.13 -9.09 3.96
N LEU A 299 -15.22 -9.38 2.66
CA LEU A 299 -14.96 -10.71 2.12
C LEU A 299 -13.51 -11.13 2.38
N ILE A 300 -12.54 -10.30 2.02
CA ILE A 300 -11.11 -10.64 2.24
C ILE A 300 -10.79 -10.74 3.73
N ALA A 301 -11.41 -9.92 4.56
CA ALA A 301 -11.26 -10.01 6.01
C ALA A 301 -11.87 -11.32 6.56
N GLY A 302 -13.01 -11.74 6.03
CA GLY A 302 -13.65 -13.01 6.40
C GLY A 302 -12.80 -14.22 6.02
N VAL A 303 -12.20 -14.20 4.85
CA VAL A 303 -11.24 -15.23 4.41
C VAL A 303 -10.06 -15.29 5.39
N LEU A 304 -9.52 -14.13 5.75
CA LEU A 304 -8.39 -14.05 6.68
C LEU A 304 -8.71 -14.68 8.03
N VAL A 305 -9.81 -14.26 8.67
CA VAL A 305 -10.14 -14.74 10.01
C VAL A 305 -10.53 -16.23 10.02
N ALA A 306 -11.13 -16.73 8.96
CA ALA A 306 -11.41 -18.16 8.81
C ALA A 306 -10.10 -18.98 8.72
N LEU A 307 -9.15 -18.52 7.89
CA LEU A 307 -7.85 -19.19 7.75
C LEU A 307 -7.01 -19.09 9.03
N GLN A 308 -7.06 -17.94 9.71
CA GLN A 308 -6.37 -17.77 10.99
C GLN A 308 -6.89 -18.71 12.06
N LYS A 309 -8.18 -18.84 12.17
CA LYS A 309 -8.82 -19.78 13.13
C LYS A 309 -8.32 -21.20 12.92
N GLN A 310 -8.33 -21.67 11.68
CA GLN A 310 -7.85 -23.01 11.35
C GLN A 310 -6.36 -23.16 11.61
N THR A 311 -5.58 -22.14 11.26
CA THR A 311 -4.13 -22.11 11.51
C THR A 311 -3.83 -22.23 13.00
N PHE A 312 -4.53 -21.49 13.83
CA PHE A 312 -4.34 -21.51 15.28
C PHE A 312 -4.72 -22.85 15.91
N GLU A 313 -5.80 -23.46 15.45
CA GLU A 313 -6.19 -24.81 15.89
C GLU A 313 -5.10 -25.84 15.57
N TYR A 314 -4.52 -25.78 14.38
CA TYR A 314 -3.42 -26.65 13.98
C TYR A 314 -2.13 -26.40 14.80
N LEU A 315 -1.81 -25.15 15.08
CA LEU A 315 -0.64 -24.81 15.91
C LEU A 315 -0.80 -25.33 17.34
N GLU A 316 -1.99 -25.21 17.91
CA GLU A 316 -2.29 -25.76 19.24
C GLU A 316 -2.16 -27.28 19.26
N LEU A 317 -2.66 -27.95 18.22
CA LEU A 317 -2.53 -29.41 18.07
C LEU A 317 -1.07 -29.83 17.97
N LEU A 318 -0.26 -29.15 17.15
CA LEU A 318 1.16 -29.44 16.99
C LEU A 318 1.93 -29.18 18.29
N ASP A 319 1.58 -28.14 19.04
CA ASP A 319 2.20 -27.85 20.34
C ASP A 319 1.88 -28.89 21.40
N SER A 320 0.73 -29.52 21.34
CA SER A 320 0.32 -30.55 22.28
C SER A 320 1.21 -31.80 22.19
N GLY A 321 1.82 -32.04 21.02
CA GLY A 321 2.58 -33.26 20.76
C GLY A 321 1.71 -34.52 20.63
N ASP A 322 0.40 -34.39 20.81
CA ASP A 322 -0.56 -35.51 20.79
C ASP A 322 -1.38 -35.46 19.50
N TYR A 323 -0.73 -35.87 18.41
CA TYR A 323 -1.33 -35.89 17.07
C TYR A 323 -1.01 -37.19 16.37
N SER A 324 -1.93 -37.66 15.52
CA SER A 324 -1.75 -38.81 14.68
C SER A 324 -1.04 -38.47 13.37
N HIS A 325 -0.56 -39.48 12.66
CA HIS A 325 -0.03 -39.32 11.31
C HIS A 325 -1.06 -38.66 10.38
N ASP A 326 -2.32 -39.10 10.44
CA ASP A 326 -3.41 -38.54 9.61
C ASP A 326 -3.64 -37.04 9.89
N GLN A 327 -3.53 -36.63 11.14
CA GLN A 327 -3.62 -35.20 11.52
C GLN A 327 -2.46 -34.39 10.97
N VAL A 328 -1.24 -34.90 11.01
CA VAL A 328 -0.09 -34.24 10.41
C VAL A 328 -0.28 -34.09 8.89
N MET A 329 -0.79 -35.14 8.23
CA MET A 329 -1.06 -35.07 6.80
C MET A 329 -2.19 -34.10 6.45
N GLU A 330 -3.21 -33.99 7.28
CA GLU A 330 -4.27 -32.99 7.14
C GLU A 330 -3.69 -31.55 7.20
N ILE A 331 -2.81 -31.30 8.16
CA ILE A 331 -2.13 -29.99 8.29
C ILE A 331 -1.25 -29.72 7.07
N LEU A 332 -0.50 -30.73 6.60
CA LEU A 332 0.30 -30.58 5.38
C LEU A 332 -0.57 -30.19 4.17
N GLN A 333 -1.72 -30.83 4.01
CA GLN A 333 -2.65 -30.47 2.93
C GLN A 333 -3.16 -29.03 3.07
N PHE A 334 -3.45 -28.59 4.28
CA PHE A 334 -3.87 -27.20 4.53
C PHE A 334 -2.76 -26.20 4.11
N VAL A 335 -1.52 -26.46 4.48
CA VAL A 335 -0.38 -25.61 4.10
C VAL A 335 -0.20 -25.57 2.59
N GLN A 336 -0.34 -26.73 1.91
CA GLN A 336 -0.16 -26.82 0.46
C GLN A 336 -1.32 -26.26 -0.33
N LYS A 337 -2.56 -26.50 0.10
CA LYS A 337 -3.77 -26.20 -0.69
C LYS A 337 -4.49 -24.93 -0.27
N SER A 338 -4.43 -24.57 1.00
CA SER A 338 -5.09 -23.36 1.52
C SER A 338 -4.15 -22.20 1.68
N LEU A 339 -2.90 -22.45 2.03
CA LEU A 339 -1.85 -21.41 2.13
C LEU A 339 -0.91 -21.41 0.93
N PHE A 340 -1.10 -22.33 -0.02
CA PHE A 340 -0.36 -22.41 -1.28
C PHE A 340 1.17 -22.44 -1.11
N CYS A 341 1.64 -23.00 -0.01
CA CYS A 341 3.07 -23.20 0.24
C CYS A 341 3.46 -24.64 -0.04
N LYS A 342 4.33 -24.85 -1.02
CA LYS A 342 4.78 -26.16 -1.47
C LYS A 342 6.24 -26.38 -1.13
N ASN A 343 6.56 -27.60 -0.69
CA ASN A 343 7.93 -28.02 -0.46
C ASN A 343 8.09 -29.46 -0.94
N PRO A 344 8.84 -29.70 -2.03
CA PRO A 344 9.03 -31.06 -2.56
C PRO A 344 9.71 -32.01 -1.58
N GLU A 345 10.43 -31.49 -0.60
CA GLU A 345 11.18 -32.29 0.38
C GLU A 345 10.30 -32.86 1.50
N THR A 346 9.03 -32.44 1.62
CA THR A 346 8.15 -32.92 2.70
C THR A 346 7.89 -34.42 2.66
N LYS A 347 7.93 -35.03 1.48
CA LYS A 347 7.78 -36.48 1.29
C LYS A 347 8.90 -37.31 1.93
N ASN A 348 10.05 -36.67 2.20
CA ASN A 348 11.23 -37.31 2.77
C ASN A 348 11.32 -37.11 4.30
N LEU A 349 10.33 -36.42 4.90
CA LEU A 349 10.35 -36.10 6.33
C LEU A 349 9.54 -37.10 7.13
N GLU A 350 10.07 -37.50 8.28
CA GLU A 350 9.33 -38.26 9.30
C GLU A 350 8.29 -37.34 9.96
N ASP A 351 7.27 -37.93 10.61
CA ASP A 351 6.19 -37.16 11.22
C ASP A 351 6.68 -36.06 12.19
N SER A 352 7.68 -36.36 13.01
CA SER A 352 8.24 -35.36 13.94
C SER A 352 8.92 -34.21 13.25
N GLU A 353 9.69 -34.48 12.19
CA GLU A 353 10.34 -33.47 11.37
C GLU A 353 9.31 -32.67 10.56
N LEU A 354 8.32 -33.34 10.02
CA LEU A 354 7.22 -32.72 9.28
C LEU A 354 6.41 -31.80 10.18
N ALA A 355 6.10 -32.22 11.41
CA ALA A 355 5.40 -31.40 12.40
C ALA A 355 6.20 -30.11 12.72
N MET A 356 7.51 -30.18 12.87
CA MET A 356 8.36 -29.01 13.08
C MET A 356 8.34 -28.07 11.87
N TYR A 357 8.41 -28.62 10.67
CA TYR A 357 8.31 -27.85 9.43
C TYR A 357 6.97 -27.11 9.33
N LEU A 358 5.86 -27.82 9.57
CA LEU A 358 4.51 -27.27 9.50
C LEU A 358 4.30 -26.18 10.54
N LYS A 359 4.77 -26.37 11.76
CA LYS A 359 4.70 -25.37 12.82
C LYS A 359 5.42 -24.08 12.41
N LYS A 360 6.60 -24.20 11.82
CA LYS A 360 7.38 -23.06 11.33
C LYS A 360 6.66 -22.32 10.21
N LYS A 361 5.99 -23.04 9.30
CA LYS A 361 5.25 -22.42 8.19
C LYS A 361 3.92 -21.81 8.63
N LEU A 362 3.28 -22.35 9.65
CA LEU A 362 2.01 -21.83 10.16
C LEU A 362 2.18 -20.63 11.10
N ASN A 363 3.25 -20.62 11.89
CA ASN A 363 3.46 -19.58 12.91
C ASN A 363 4.12 -18.32 12.31
N ARG A 364 3.37 -17.65 11.47
CA ARG A 364 3.78 -16.45 10.72
C ARG A 364 2.64 -15.44 10.65
N PRO A 365 2.96 -14.16 10.44
CA PRO A 365 1.92 -13.20 10.04
C PRO A 365 1.20 -13.70 8.80
N MET A 366 -0.05 -13.31 8.66
CA MET A 366 -0.90 -13.74 7.55
C MET A 366 -1.50 -12.51 6.86
N ARG A 367 -1.67 -12.59 5.55
CA ARG A 367 -2.39 -11.57 4.77
C ARG A 367 -3.28 -12.21 3.73
N VAL A 368 -4.39 -11.54 3.46
CA VAL A 368 -5.24 -11.84 2.30
C VAL A 368 -5.26 -10.59 1.43
N CYS A 369 -4.90 -10.75 0.15
CA CYS A 369 -4.76 -9.66 -0.79
C CYS A 369 -5.80 -9.78 -1.90
N GLY A 370 -6.55 -8.70 -2.13
CA GLY A 370 -7.42 -8.62 -3.29
C GLY A 370 -6.60 -8.54 -4.57
N MET A 371 -7.03 -9.24 -5.61
CA MET A 371 -6.41 -9.21 -6.94
C MET A 371 -7.47 -8.93 -7.99
N VAL A 372 -7.16 -8.07 -8.94
CA VAL A 372 -8.08 -7.62 -10.00
C VAL A 372 -7.63 -8.19 -11.34
N LYS A 373 -8.58 -8.62 -12.18
CA LYS A 373 -8.28 -9.05 -13.54
C LYS A 373 -7.57 -7.95 -14.32
N ASN A 374 -6.55 -8.33 -15.10
CA ASN A 374 -5.76 -7.39 -15.89
C ASN A 374 -6.61 -6.56 -16.84
N VAL A 375 -6.38 -5.24 -16.80
CA VAL A 375 -6.99 -4.26 -17.70
C VAL A 375 -5.94 -3.33 -18.30
N GLY A 376 -4.67 -3.75 -18.28
CA GLY A 376 -3.55 -2.96 -18.81
C GLY A 376 -2.94 -1.98 -17.80
N GLU A 377 -3.26 -2.10 -16.50
CA GLU A 377 -2.67 -1.24 -15.48
C GLU A 377 -1.22 -1.64 -15.21
N PRO A 378 -0.30 -0.65 -15.04
CA PRO A 378 1.06 -0.94 -14.62
C PRO A 378 1.11 -1.26 -13.12
N GLY A 379 2.07 -2.08 -12.72
CA GLY A 379 2.29 -2.39 -11.31
C GLY A 379 2.62 -3.85 -11.08
N GLY A 380 2.65 -4.24 -9.82
CA GLY A 380 2.94 -5.60 -9.40
C GLY A 380 1.77 -6.55 -9.64
N GLY A 381 2.09 -7.83 -9.59
CA GLY A 381 1.12 -8.91 -9.77
C GLY A 381 1.35 -10.10 -8.87
N PRO A 382 0.37 -11.02 -8.85
CA PRO A 382 0.43 -12.23 -8.04
C PRO A 382 1.17 -13.35 -8.75
N PHE A 383 2.11 -13.97 -8.03
CA PHE A 383 2.94 -15.07 -8.55
C PHE A 383 3.11 -16.16 -7.52
N LEU A 384 3.44 -17.36 -8.00
CA LEU A 384 4.05 -18.42 -7.22
C LEU A 384 5.56 -18.33 -7.50
N ALA A 385 6.34 -18.14 -6.46
CA ALA A 385 7.78 -17.94 -6.57
C ALA A 385 8.55 -18.79 -5.56
N TYR A 386 9.81 -19.07 -5.91
CA TYR A 386 10.71 -19.82 -5.05
C TYR A 386 11.26 -18.92 -3.94
N ASN A 387 11.21 -19.42 -2.71
CA ASN A 387 11.79 -18.78 -1.53
C ASN A 387 13.23 -19.25 -1.33
N SER A 388 13.98 -18.55 -0.48
CA SER A 388 15.38 -18.89 -0.16
C SER A 388 15.55 -20.30 0.44
N ASP A 389 14.52 -20.82 1.09
CA ASP A 389 14.51 -22.15 1.68
C ASP A 389 14.10 -23.28 0.70
N GLY A 390 13.91 -22.94 -0.58
CA GLY A 390 13.50 -23.90 -1.61
C GLY A 390 11.99 -24.15 -1.69
N THR A 391 11.22 -23.55 -0.81
CA THR A 391 9.75 -23.67 -0.88
C THR A 391 9.19 -22.73 -1.94
N ILE A 392 7.97 -23.01 -2.40
CA ILE A 392 7.25 -22.20 -3.38
C ILE A 392 6.02 -21.65 -2.68
N SER A 393 5.82 -20.35 -2.76
CA SER A 393 4.66 -19.69 -2.13
C SER A 393 4.15 -18.51 -2.96
N LEU A 394 2.97 -18.00 -2.57
CA LEU A 394 2.37 -16.83 -3.18
C LEU A 394 3.15 -15.57 -2.81
N GLN A 395 3.48 -14.78 -3.82
CA GLN A 395 4.23 -13.53 -3.69
C GLN A 395 3.62 -12.46 -4.59
N ILE A 396 3.77 -11.21 -4.18
CA ILE A 396 3.47 -10.06 -5.04
C ILE A 396 4.80 -9.52 -5.57
N LEU A 397 4.96 -9.51 -6.88
CA LEU A 397 6.21 -9.09 -7.52
C LEU A 397 5.99 -7.96 -8.51
N GLU A 398 6.96 -7.05 -8.55
CA GLU A 398 7.05 -6.02 -9.59
C GLU A 398 7.87 -6.56 -10.77
N SER A 399 7.68 -5.99 -11.97
CA SER A 399 8.40 -6.40 -13.17
C SER A 399 9.94 -6.32 -13.01
N SER A 400 10.42 -5.37 -12.22
CA SER A 400 11.85 -5.18 -11.95
C SER A 400 12.48 -6.34 -11.19
N GLN A 401 11.68 -7.16 -10.51
CA GLN A 401 12.15 -8.31 -9.74
C GLN A 401 12.22 -9.59 -10.57
N ILE A 402 11.79 -9.54 -11.82
CA ILE A 402 11.69 -10.69 -12.73
C ILE A 402 12.70 -10.52 -13.85
N ASP A 403 13.44 -11.60 -14.16
CA ASP A 403 14.41 -11.60 -15.27
C ASP A 403 13.69 -11.66 -16.62
N MET A 404 13.46 -10.49 -17.22
CA MET A 404 12.77 -10.38 -18.51
C MET A 404 13.64 -10.87 -19.68
N ASN A 405 14.92 -11.16 -19.46
CA ASN A 405 15.79 -11.81 -20.45
C ASN A 405 15.66 -13.34 -20.42
N ASN A 406 15.02 -13.89 -19.40
CA ASN A 406 14.67 -15.31 -19.33
C ASN A 406 13.32 -15.50 -20.02
N ALA A 407 13.30 -16.27 -21.12
CA ALA A 407 12.09 -16.44 -21.93
C ALA A 407 10.91 -17.04 -21.13
N ALA A 408 11.17 -18.01 -20.25
CA ALA A 408 10.13 -18.64 -19.45
C ALA A 408 9.54 -17.66 -18.42
N ALA A 409 10.39 -16.89 -17.74
CA ALA A 409 9.97 -15.89 -16.77
C ALA A 409 9.15 -14.76 -17.42
N LYS A 410 9.62 -14.28 -18.56
CA LYS A 410 8.93 -13.26 -19.36
C LYS A 410 7.55 -13.74 -19.79
N GLU A 411 7.43 -14.97 -20.26
CA GLU A 411 6.15 -15.56 -20.66
C GLU A 411 5.19 -15.65 -19.47
N MET A 412 5.64 -16.10 -18.31
CA MET A 412 4.83 -16.15 -17.09
C MET A 412 4.32 -14.77 -16.70
N PHE A 413 5.18 -13.76 -16.79
CA PHE A 413 4.80 -12.38 -16.51
C PHE A 413 3.75 -11.85 -17.48
N GLU A 414 3.99 -12.03 -18.77
CA GLU A 414 3.08 -11.54 -19.84
C GLU A 414 1.72 -12.24 -19.86
N LYS A 415 1.67 -13.51 -19.46
CA LYS A 415 0.43 -14.28 -19.36
C LYS A 415 -0.30 -14.12 -18.02
N GLY A 416 0.18 -13.28 -17.13
CA GLY A 416 -0.47 -12.99 -15.86
C GLY A 416 -1.92 -12.51 -16.07
N THR A 417 -2.85 -13.08 -15.31
CA THR A 417 -4.28 -12.80 -15.45
C THR A 417 -4.79 -11.69 -14.53
N HIS A 418 -4.02 -11.36 -13.51
CA HIS A 418 -4.42 -10.41 -12.45
C HIS A 418 -3.29 -9.46 -12.13
N PHE A 419 -3.65 -8.32 -11.52
CA PHE A 419 -2.70 -7.37 -10.97
C PHE A 419 -3.03 -7.05 -9.51
N ASN A 420 -2.04 -6.49 -8.79
CA ASN A 420 -2.16 -6.10 -7.40
C ASN A 420 -2.68 -4.66 -7.26
N PRO A 421 -3.93 -4.45 -6.78
CA PRO A 421 -4.46 -3.11 -6.55
C PRO A 421 -3.97 -2.47 -5.24
N VAL A 422 -3.22 -3.19 -4.43
CA VAL A 422 -2.83 -2.82 -3.05
C VAL A 422 -4.07 -2.67 -2.16
N ASP A 423 -4.73 -3.80 -1.96
CA ASP A 423 -5.94 -3.90 -1.15
C ASP A 423 -5.85 -5.19 -0.35
N LEU A 424 -5.42 -5.09 0.90
CA LEU A 424 -5.11 -6.26 1.70
C LEU A 424 -5.54 -6.12 3.15
N VAL A 425 -5.65 -7.26 3.81
CA VAL A 425 -5.93 -7.34 5.24
C VAL A 425 -4.93 -8.31 5.88
N CYS A 426 -4.41 -7.92 7.05
CA CYS A 426 -3.29 -8.57 7.72
C CYS A 426 -3.69 -9.04 9.12
N ALA A 427 -3.20 -10.21 9.53
CA ALA A 427 -3.28 -10.73 10.89
C ALA A 427 -1.87 -10.79 11.46
N VAL A 428 -1.60 -10.03 12.52
CA VAL A 428 -0.24 -9.74 13.00
C VAL A 428 0.04 -10.21 14.42
N ARG A 429 -0.84 -11.05 15.00
CA ARG A 429 -0.62 -11.72 16.28
C ARG A 429 -0.57 -13.23 16.10
N ASP A 430 0.24 -13.88 16.94
CA ASP A 430 0.32 -15.34 16.93
C ASP A 430 -0.85 -15.97 17.73
N TYR A 431 -0.92 -17.30 17.74
CA TYR A 431 -1.98 -18.05 18.40
C TYR A 431 -1.97 -17.94 19.93
N LYS A 432 -0.89 -17.39 20.50
CA LYS A 432 -0.77 -17.09 21.95
C LYS A 432 -1.12 -15.65 22.26
N GLY A 433 -1.48 -14.85 21.26
CA GLY A 433 -1.84 -13.44 21.42
C GLY A 433 -0.67 -12.46 21.42
N HIS A 434 0.54 -12.92 21.13
CA HIS A 434 1.72 -12.07 21.05
C HIS A 434 1.84 -11.47 19.65
N LYS A 435 2.25 -10.19 19.59
CA LYS A 435 2.56 -9.56 18.30
C LYS A 435 3.78 -10.23 17.65
N PHE A 436 3.67 -10.50 16.36
CA PHE A 436 4.85 -10.81 15.56
C PHE A 436 5.75 -9.58 15.43
N ASP A 437 7.06 -9.79 15.47
CA ASP A 437 8.01 -8.74 15.09
C ASP A 437 8.17 -8.79 13.57
N LEU A 438 7.45 -7.90 12.89
CA LEU A 438 7.30 -7.96 11.44
C LEU A 438 8.61 -7.80 10.66
N VAL A 439 9.61 -7.15 11.26
CA VAL A 439 10.93 -6.99 10.60
C VAL A 439 11.64 -8.33 10.40
N ASN A 440 11.31 -9.35 11.18
CA ASN A 440 11.89 -10.69 11.05
C ASN A 440 11.35 -11.49 9.85
N TYR A 441 10.34 -10.97 9.17
CA TYR A 441 9.67 -11.66 8.06
C TYR A 441 9.92 -10.98 6.71
N VAL A 442 10.88 -10.06 6.67
CA VAL A 442 11.31 -9.34 5.46
C VAL A 442 12.36 -10.18 4.72
N ASP A 443 12.22 -10.32 3.41
CA ASP A 443 13.28 -10.86 2.57
C ASP A 443 14.21 -9.72 2.11
N LYS A 444 15.32 -9.56 2.77
CA LYS A 444 16.28 -8.48 2.51
C LYS A 444 16.93 -8.55 1.13
N ALA A 445 16.89 -9.72 0.47
CA ALA A 445 17.44 -9.90 -0.86
C ALA A 445 16.55 -9.33 -1.99
N THR A 446 15.43 -8.72 -1.66
CA THR A 446 14.45 -8.20 -2.62
C THR A 446 14.41 -6.67 -2.67
N GLY A 447 15.45 -5.99 -2.22
CA GLY A 447 15.58 -4.54 -2.36
C GLY A 447 15.77 -4.14 -3.84
N PHE A 448 15.91 -2.85 -4.07
CA PHE A 448 15.99 -2.29 -5.40
C PHE A 448 17.01 -1.15 -5.45
N ILE A 449 17.78 -1.07 -6.55
CA ILE A 449 18.73 0.02 -6.78
C ILE A 449 18.17 0.90 -7.89
N SER A 450 18.02 2.20 -7.60
CA SER A 450 17.64 3.19 -8.58
C SER A 450 18.77 4.19 -8.83
N TYR A 451 18.77 4.77 -10.02
CA TYR A 451 19.79 5.73 -10.44
C TYR A 451 19.18 7.12 -10.42
N LYS A 452 19.82 8.03 -9.70
CA LYS A 452 19.37 9.41 -9.48
C LYS A 452 20.53 10.37 -9.76
N SER A 453 20.28 11.66 -9.65
CA SER A 453 21.34 12.66 -9.69
C SER A 453 21.11 13.74 -8.62
N LYS A 454 22.17 14.34 -8.15
CA LYS A 454 22.13 15.49 -7.25
C LYS A 454 23.26 16.45 -7.59
N ASN A 455 22.91 17.72 -7.84
CA ASN A 455 23.87 18.76 -8.20
C ASN A 455 24.73 18.38 -9.42
N GLY A 456 24.11 17.72 -10.40
CA GLY A 456 24.78 17.29 -11.62
C GLY A 456 25.64 16.03 -11.48
N LYS A 457 25.68 15.40 -10.31
CA LYS A 457 26.42 14.16 -10.05
C LYS A 457 25.48 12.97 -9.99
N ASP A 458 25.83 11.88 -10.67
CA ASP A 458 25.07 10.64 -10.63
C ASP A 458 25.27 9.92 -9.31
N LEU A 459 24.19 9.31 -8.82
CA LEU A 459 24.22 8.51 -7.60
C LEU A 459 23.32 7.28 -7.73
N LYS A 460 23.61 6.30 -6.89
CA LYS A 460 22.80 5.11 -6.70
C LYS A 460 22.01 5.28 -5.39
N ALA A 461 20.70 5.03 -5.46
CA ALA A 461 19.83 5.02 -4.31
C ALA A 461 19.35 3.58 -4.04
N LEU A 462 19.27 3.21 -2.77
CA LEU A 462 18.81 1.91 -2.34
C LEU A 462 17.38 2.02 -1.83
N GLU A 463 16.48 1.24 -2.39
CA GLU A 463 15.12 1.07 -1.86
C GLU A 463 15.03 -0.24 -1.10
N LEU A 464 14.42 -0.19 0.07
CA LEU A 464 14.15 -1.36 0.89
C LEU A 464 13.12 -2.26 0.18
N PRO A 465 13.05 -3.56 0.54
CA PRO A 465 11.99 -4.43 0.02
C PRO A 465 10.62 -3.77 0.19
N GLY A 466 9.83 -3.73 -0.90
CA GLY A 466 8.53 -3.05 -0.90
C GLY A 466 7.59 -3.60 0.15
N LEU A 467 6.72 -2.75 0.71
CA LEU A 467 5.88 -3.10 1.86
C LEU A 467 5.04 -4.35 1.62
N TRP A 468 4.37 -4.45 0.48
CA TRP A 468 3.55 -5.61 0.11
C TRP A 468 4.26 -6.59 -0.82
N ASN A 469 5.55 -6.37 -1.08
CA ASN A 469 6.41 -7.27 -1.84
C ASN A 469 7.32 -8.05 -0.87
N GLY A 470 8.63 -7.80 -0.93
CA GLY A 470 9.61 -8.50 -0.11
C GLY A 470 9.50 -8.26 1.39
N ALA A 471 8.92 -7.15 1.83
CA ALA A 471 8.72 -6.89 3.26
C ALA A 471 7.74 -7.88 3.90
N MET A 472 6.82 -8.45 3.11
CA MET A 472 5.86 -9.46 3.56
C MET A 472 6.14 -10.84 2.94
N SER A 473 7.35 -11.07 2.44
CA SER A 473 7.73 -12.30 1.74
C SER A 473 7.51 -13.56 2.56
N ASP A 474 7.85 -13.54 3.85
CA ASP A 474 7.73 -14.70 4.72
C ASP A 474 6.37 -14.81 5.43
N TRP A 475 5.40 -14.02 5.02
CA TRP A 475 4.03 -14.11 5.53
C TRP A 475 3.25 -15.20 4.80
N ASN A 476 2.33 -15.84 5.51
CA ASN A 476 1.32 -16.66 4.86
C ASN A 476 0.41 -15.75 4.04
N THR A 477 0.35 -15.99 2.75
CA THR A 477 -0.34 -15.13 1.78
C THR A 477 -1.42 -15.89 1.04
N VAL A 478 -2.60 -15.31 0.94
CA VAL A 478 -3.71 -15.82 0.13
C VAL A 478 -4.25 -14.69 -0.74
N PHE A 479 -4.56 -15.00 -1.98
CA PHE A 479 -5.14 -14.05 -2.93
C PHE A 479 -6.63 -14.35 -3.13
N VAL A 480 -7.41 -13.27 -3.25
CA VAL A 480 -8.85 -13.37 -3.54
C VAL A 480 -9.17 -12.44 -4.71
N GLU A 481 -9.87 -12.95 -5.71
CA GLU A 481 -10.32 -12.13 -6.83
C GLU A 481 -11.35 -11.10 -6.34
N VAL A 482 -11.11 -9.83 -6.66
CA VAL A 482 -12.02 -8.72 -6.39
C VAL A 482 -12.31 -7.97 -7.69
N PRO A 483 -13.49 -7.35 -7.85
CA PRO A 483 -13.81 -6.69 -9.11
C PRO A 483 -13.03 -5.39 -9.30
N LEU A 484 -12.90 -4.97 -10.55
CA LEU A 484 -12.26 -3.70 -10.93
C LEU A 484 -12.91 -2.50 -10.23
N SER A 485 -14.19 -2.57 -9.91
CA SER A 485 -14.92 -1.52 -9.18
C SER A 485 -14.33 -1.19 -7.81
N THR A 486 -13.49 -2.05 -7.25
CA THR A 486 -12.78 -1.79 -5.98
C THR A 486 -11.47 -1.02 -6.17
N PHE A 487 -11.07 -0.75 -7.40
CA PHE A 487 -9.79 -0.11 -7.73
C PHE A 487 -10.01 1.16 -8.55
N ASN A 488 -9.95 2.31 -7.87
CA ASN A 488 -10.23 3.62 -8.48
C ASN A 488 -9.19 4.66 -8.04
N PRO A 489 -7.89 4.41 -8.30
CA PRO A 489 -6.85 5.35 -7.89
C PRO A 489 -6.89 6.63 -8.69
N VAL A 490 -6.37 7.70 -8.08
CA VAL A 490 -6.20 9.00 -8.73
C VAL A 490 -4.70 9.19 -8.98
N LYS A 491 -4.24 8.88 -10.18
CA LYS A 491 -2.83 9.04 -10.58
C LYS A 491 -2.56 10.43 -11.14
N THR A 492 -3.51 10.96 -11.90
CA THR A 492 -3.46 12.33 -12.43
C THR A 492 -4.72 13.08 -12.02
N VAL A 493 -4.66 14.41 -12.06
CA VAL A 493 -5.83 15.24 -11.68
C VAL A 493 -7.04 14.92 -12.56
N ASN A 494 -6.84 14.61 -13.83
CA ASN A 494 -7.93 14.30 -14.74
C ASN A 494 -8.65 12.98 -14.41
N ASP A 495 -8.05 12.10 -13.64
CA ASP A 495 -8.74 10.91 -13.13
C ASP A 495 -9.96 11.28 -12.31
N LEU A 496 -9.97 12.46 -11.68
CA LEU A 496 -11.12 12.98 -10.94
C LEU A 496 -12.32 13.33 -11.84
N LEU A 497 -12.09 13.44 -13.15
CA LEU A 497 -13.15 13.67 -14.14
C LEU A 497 -13.87 12.39 -14.54
N ARG A 498 -13.31 11.24 -14.22
CA ARG A 498 -13.93 9.94 -14.50
C ARG A 498 -15.24 9.80 -13.71
N GLU A 499 -16.19 9.06 -14.26
CA GLU A 499 -17.48 8.82 -13.62
C GLU A 499 -17.37 8.29 -12.19
N GLN A 500 -16.34 7.46 -11.92
CA GLN A 500 -16.10 6.88 -10.60
C GLN A 500 -15.83 7.92 -9.51
N HIS A 501 -15.47 9.13 -9.88
CA HIS A 501 -15.14 10.21 -8.94
C HIS A 501 -16.14 11.38 -8.98
N GLN A 502 -17.22 11.23 -9.74
CA GLN A 502 -18.24 12.28 -9.89
C GLN A 502 -19.49 12.05 -9.02
#